data_719ceb5c5c1ebf86b3b074adc68616f6
#
_entry.id   719ceb5c5c1ebf86b3b074adc68616f6
#
_cell.length_a   1.000
_cell.length_b   1.000
_cell.length_c   1.000
_cell.angle_alpha   90.00
_cell.angle_beta   90.00
_cell.angle_gamma   90.00
#
_symmetry.space_group_name_H-M   'P 1'
#
loop_
_entity.id
_entity.type
_entity.pdbx_description
1 polymer ?
#
loop_
_entity_poly.entity_id
_entity_poly.type
_entity_poly.pdbx_seq_one_letter_code
_entity_poly.pdbx_strand_id
1 'polypeptide(L)'
;MTYREVQFEMKESGVEWIAQIPKNWQVKRLKNLFSFGKGLPITKADLVENGVAVISYGQIHAKSNTGTHLSKELLRFVPEIFLETNPSSLISKHDIIFADTSEDLDGLGNAALMDIDGKVFAGYHTIILHPIDTRFSKYLAYLFLTDAWRSQLRASASGIKVFSVTQKMLRSCNVILPSPKECDIITSFLDTQCIKIDSIISEAKASIEEYKSWKASIIYEAVTKGLNLDVKMKDSGIGSGIKWIGDIPNSWDVLKLKYVIAFIESGVSVNASQSAAGEGKIGVLKTSSVSKYSFRPEENKEVNLDELGRVSCPVRANTIIVSRMNTPELVGACGYVEQDYPNLFLPDRLWQVHFLNSVVVKYIWYYLSSNYIRNYYSSLSSGTSSSMQNISKGQFENARLLLPPPEVQRDIVEFLDKKCATLDSLVAEKESLIADLEAYKKSLIFEVVTGKRRVV
;
A
#
# COMPACT_ATOMS: atom_id res chain seq x y z
N MET A 1 -16.08 32.38 -0.72
CA MET A 1 -16.39 32.90 -2.06
C MET A 1 -17.34 31.94 -2.73
N THR A 2 -18.56 32.37 -2.99
CA THR A 2 -19.62 31.60 -3.68
C THR A 2 -19.26 31.55 -5.16
N TYR A 3 -18.89 30.41 -5.68
CA TYR A 3 -18.65 30.20 -7.11
C TYR A 3 -19.99 30.25 -7.83
N ARG A 4 -20.22 31.26 -8.67
CA ARG A 4 -21.28 31.25 -9.66
C ARG A 4 -20.87 30.29 -10.77
N GLU A 5 -21.67 29.25 -11.03
CA GLU A 5 -21.59 28.43 -12.25
C GLU A 5 -21.90 29.35 -13.45
N VAL A 6 -20.87 29.78 -14.13
CA VAL A 6 -21.01 30.46 -15.43
C VAL A 6 -20.85 29.35 -16.49
N GLN A 7 -21.93 29.04 -17.21
CA GLN A 7 -21.86 28.10 -18.32
C GLN A 7 -20.93 28.65 -19.41
N PHE A 8 -19.95 27.82 -19.81
CA PHE A 8 -19.15 28.13 -21.01
C PHE A 8 -19.97 27.85 -22.26
N GLU A 9 -19.79 28.70 -23.29
CA GLU A 9 -20.12 28.27 -24.64
C GLU A 9 -19.13 27.17 -25.06
N MET A 10 -19.63 25.96 -25.23
CA MET A 10 -18.85 24.79 -25.63
C MET A 10 -18.91 24.65 -27.17
N LYS A 11 -17.89 24.00 -27.70
CA LYS A 11 -17.83 23.56 -29.10
C LYS A 11 -17.33 22.10 -29.15
N GLU A 12 -17.66 21.40 -30.26
CA GLU A 12 -17.09 20.09 -30.54
C GLU A 12 -15.57 20.21 -30.66
N SER A 13 -14.85 19.32 -30.01
CA SER A 13 -13.38 19.35 -30.01
C SER A 13 -12.78 18.77 -31.30
N GLY A 14 -13.47 17.82 -31.93
CA GLY A 14 -12.98 17.07 -33.08
C GLY A 14 -11.92 16.01 -32.71
N VAL A 15 -11.76 15.66 -31.41
CA VAL A 15 -10.86 14.60 -30.94
C VAL A 15 -11.61 13.56 -30.10
N GLU A 16 -11.26 12.29 -30.24
CA GLU A 16 -12.01 11.15 -29.68
C GLU A 16 -12.05 11.15 -28.14
N TRP A 17 -10.95 11.55 -27.50
CA TRP A 17 -10.81 11.45 -26.05
C TRP A 17 -11.58 12.54 -25.27
N ILE A 18 -12.06 13.58 -25.94
CA ILE A 18 -12.89 14.63 -25.35
C ILE A 18 -13.87 15.19 -26.38
N ALA A 19 -15.15 15.04 -26.14
CA ALA A 19 -16.17 15.46 -27.11
C ALA A 19 -16.26 16.99 -27.25
N GLN A 20 -16.34 17.72 -26.13
CA GLN A 20 -16.57 19.16 -26.11
C GLN A 20 -15.52 19.90 -25.28
N ILE A 21 -15.18 21.11 -25.72
CA ILE A 21 -14.23 22.02 -25.05
C ILE A 21 -14.80 23.45 -25.09
N PRO A 22 -14.34 24.37 -24.22
CA PRO A 22 -14.69 25.79 -24.32
C PRO A 22 -14.40 26.38 -25.71
N LYS A 23 -15.31 27.25 -26.19
CA LYS A 23 -15.29 27.78 -27.57
C LYS A 23 -13.99 28.48 -27.93
N ASN A 24 -13.37 29.14 -26.95
CA ASN A 24 -12.11 29.88 -27.10
C ASN A 24 -10.85 29.01 -27.04
N TRP A 25 -10.97 27.72 -26.65
CA TRP A 25 -9.82 26.80 -26.57
C TRP A 25 -9.47 26.23 -27.95
N GLN A 26 -8.19 25.85 -28.10
CA GLN A 26 -7.65 25.31 -29.34
C GLN A 26 -7.25 23.86 -29.18
N VAL A 27 -7.36 23.08 -30.24
CA VAL A 27 -6.79 21.74 -30.32
C VAL A 27 -5.50 21.83 -31.12
N LYS A 28 -4.40 21.31 -30.57
CA LYS A 28 -3.10 21.22 -31.24
C LYS A 28 -2.47 19.86 -31.09
N ARG A 29 -1.62 19.44 -32.01
CA ARG A 29 -0.79 18.25 -31.87
C ARG A 29 0.47 18.57 -31.08
N LEU A 30 0.94 17.61 -30.23
CA LEU A 30 2.15 17.79 -29.43
C LEU A 30 3.38 18.16 -30.30
N LYS A 31 3.51 17.60 -31.50
CA LYS A 31 4.61 17.94 -32.41
C LYS A 31 4.73 19.45 -32.74
N ASN A 32 3.64 20.20 -32.59
CA ASN A 32 3.61 21.65 -32.86
C ASN A 32 3.91 22.49 -31.61
N LEU A 33 4.05 21.86 -30.45
CA LEU A 33 4.26 22.53 -29.15
C LEU A 33 5.61 22.20 -28.54
N PHE A 34 6.22 21.07 -28.97
CA PHE A 34 7.47 20.58 -28.41
C PHE A 34 8.45 20.11 -29.48
N SER A 35 9.72 20.32 -29.23
CA SER A 35 10.77 19.48 -29.78
C SER A 35 11.02 18.26 -28.88
N PHE A 36 11.61 17.20 -29.45
CA PHE A 36 11.69 15.91 -28.75
C PHE A 36 13.14 15.46 -28.65
N GLY A 37 13.56 15.13 -27.42
CA GLY A 37 14.85 14.55 -27.09
C GLY A 37 14.77 13.11 -26.59
N LYS A 38 15.92 12.54 -26.28
CA LYS A 38 16.07 11.22 -25.65
C LYS A 38 16.87 11.36 -24.36
N GLY A 39 16.58 10.53 -23.40
CA GLY A 39 17.38 10.40 -22.20
C GLY A 39 18.73 9.72 -22.44
N LEU A 40 19.58 9.73 -21.43
CA LEU A 40 20.89 9.12 -21.43
C LEU A 40 20.79 7.61 -21.76
N PRO A 41 21.68 7.09 -22.61
CA PRO A 41 21.77 5.65 -22.90
C PRO A 41 22.58 4.92 -21.82
N ILE A 42 22.13 5.00 -20.58
CA ILE A 42 22.75 4.41 -19.38
C ILE A 42 21.93 3.24 -18.86
N THR A 43 22.51 2.49 -17.94
CA THR A 43 21.87 1.41 -17.17
C THR A 43 21.87 1.73 -15.67
N LYS A 44 21.29 0.85 -14.86
CA LYS A 44 21.36 0.95 -13.40
C LYS A 44 22.79 0.92 -12.84
N ALA A 45 23.70 0.27 -13.56
CA ALA A 45 25.10 0.14 -13.15
C ALA A 45 25.91 1.46 -13.28
N ASP A 46 25.40 2.39 -14.10
CA ASP A 46 26.06 3.69 -14.32
C ASP A 46 25.66 4.73 -13.26
N LEU A 47 24.74 4.39 -12.34
CA LEU A 47 24.33 5.26 -11.25
C LEU A 47 25.41 5.29 -10.17
N VAL A 48 25.67 6.49 -9.64
CA VAL A 48 26.65 6.76 -8.58
C VAL A 48 26.01 7.43 -7.37
N GLU A 49 26.69 7.46 -6.23
CA GLU A 49 26.18 8.11 -5.02
C GLU A 49 26.21 9.65 -5.11
N ASN A 50 27.19 10.21 -5.83
CA ASN A 50 27.37 11.64 -6.00
C ASN A 50 27.72 11.96 -7.46
N GLY A 51 27.19 13.06 -7.99
CA GLY A 51 27.41 13.48 -9.37
C GLY A 51 26.32 14.43 -9.86
N VAL A 52 26.02 14.40 -11.15
CA VAL A 52 24.93 15.18 -11.75
C VAL A 52 23.61 14.45 -11.58
N ALA A 53 22.58 15.19 -11.19
CA ALA A 53 21.25 14.63 -10.97
C ALA A 53 20.67 14.01 -12.26
N VAL A 54 19.94 12.92 -12.12
CA VAL A 54 19.27 12.19 -13.22
C VAL A 54 17.92 11.66 -12.78
N ILE A 55 16.94 11.70 -13.69
CA ILE A 55 15.61 11.08 -13.52
C ILE A 55 15.38 10.06 -14.64
N SER A 56 15.12 8.81 -14.30
CA SER A 56 14.85 7.71 -15.23
C SER A 56 13.40 7.21 -15.12
N TYR A 57 13.00 6.28 -15.98
CA TYR A 57 11.63 5.77 -16.00
C TYR A 57 11.13 5.25 -14.65
N GLY A 58 11.98 4.57 -13.87
CA GLY A 58 11.58 4.03 -12.57
C GLY A 58 11.20 5.11 -11.55
N GLN A 59 11.85 6.28 -11.59
CA GLN A 59 11.49 7.43 -10.76
C GLN A 59 10.21 8.11 -11.28
N ILE A 60 10.00 8.12 -12.60
CA ILE A 60 8.77 8.67 -13.21
C ILE A 60 7.56 7.80 -12.85
N HIS A 61 7.73 6.48 -12.70
CA HIS A 61 6.68 5.56 -12.23
C HIS A 61 6.52 5.52 -10.70
N ALA A 62 7.42 6.14 -9.94
CA ALA A 62 7.31 6.13 -8.49
C ALA A 62 6.00 6.77 -8.01
N LYS A 63 5.38 6.19 -6.99
CA LYS A 63 4.12 6.72 -6.38
C LYS A 63 4.27 8.14 -5.83
N SER A 64 5.50 8.55 -5.50
CA SER A 64 5.83 9.91 -5.05
C SER A 64 5.98 10.92 -6.19
N ASN A 65 5.99 10.49 -7.46
CA ASN A 65 5.98 11.41 -8.59
C ASN A 65 4.58 12.00 -8.78
N THR A 66 4.46 13.31 -8.60
CA THR A 66 3.20 14.04 -8.81
C THR A 66 2.92 14.37 -10.28
N GLY A 67 3.92 14.24 -11.15
CA GLY A 67 3.86 14.60 -12.56
C GLY A 67 3.97 16.11 -12.83
N THR A 68 3.61 16.97 -11.89
CA THR A 68 3.54 18.43 -12.01
C THR A 68 4.60 19.19 -11.22
N HIS A 69 5.35 18.45 -10.39
CA HIS A 69 6.49 18.94 -9.60
C HIS A 69 7.53 17.84 -9.46
N LEU A 70 8.79 18.17 -9.72
CA LEU A 70 9.90 17.23 -9.59
C LEU A 70 10.51 17.29 -8.18
N SER A 71 10.18 16.31 -7.35
CA SER A 71 10.81 16.18 -6.02
C SER A 71 12.29 15.79 -6.15
N LYS A 72 13.16 16.45 -5.37
CA LYS A 72 14.58 16.11 -5.30
C LYS A 72 14.85 14.69 -4.79
N GLU A 73 13.94 14.12 -4.01
CA GLU A 73 14.04 12.74 -3.48
C GLU A 73 13.96 11.67 -4.59
N LEU A 74 13.34 12.01 -5.72
CA LEU A 74 13.27 11.13 -6.88
C LEU A 74 14.59 11.05 -7.64
N LEU A 75 15.48 12.06 -7.49
CA LEU A 75 16.70 12.14 -8.26
C LEU A 75 17.70 11.06 -7.85
N ARG A 76 18.45 10.59 -8.83
CA ARG A 76 19.65 9.75 -8.70
C ARG A 76 20.80 10.53 -9.30
N PHE A 77 22.01 9.96 -9.31
CA PHE A 77 23.17 10.67 -9.82
C PHE A 77 23.92 9.83 -10.85
N VAL A 78 24.58 10.53 -11.77
CA VAL A 78 25.46 9.97 -12.79
C VAL A 78 26.79 10.73 -12.80
N PRO A 79 27.88 10.12 -13.29
CA PRO A 79 29.17 10.78 -13.42
C PRO A 79 29.11 12.08 -14.24
N GLU A 80 29.93 13.07 -13.84
CA GLU A 80 29.98 14.39 -14.50
C GLU A 80 30.42 14.34 -15.96
N ILE A 81 31.12 13.29 -16.37
CA ILE A 81 31.54 13.11 -17.78
C ILE A 81 30.38 13.18 -18.77
N PHE A 82 29.15 12.83 -18.34
CA PHE A 82 27.97 12.94 -19.18
C PHE A 82 27.59 14.38 -19.57
N LEU A 83 28.10 15.39 -18.83
CA LEU A 83 27.92 16.79 -19.23
C LEU A 83 28.62 17.13 -20.55
N GLU A 84 29.73 16.45 -20.81
CA GLU A 84 30.53 16.64 -22.03
C GLU A 84 30.07 15.68 -23.15
N THR A 85 29.81 14.43 -22.78
CA THR A 85 29.54 13.38 -23.79
C THR A 85 28.08 13.35 -24.26
N ASN A 86 27.12 13.75 -23.41
CA ASN A 86 25.70 13.66 -23.69
C ASN A 86 24.91 14.92 -23.31
N PRO A 87 25.35 16.13 -23.69
CA PRO A 87 24.67 17.38 -23.29
C PRO A 87 23.23 17.47 -23.79
N SER A 88 22.87 16.76 -24.88
CA SER A 88 21.52 16.75 -25.42
C SER A 88 20.47 16.03 -24.55
N SER A 89 20.91 15.27 -23.54
CA SER A 89 20.02 14.63 -22.57
C SER A 89 19.82 15.45 -21.30
N LEU A 90 20.48 16.62 -21.18
CA LEU A 90 20.17 17.59 -20.14
C LEU A 90 18.77 18.16 -20.35
N ILE A 91 18.03 18.27 -19.26
CA ILE A 91 16.68 18.87 -19.24
C ILE A 91 16.76 20.28 -18.65
N SER A 92 15.97 21.14 -19.24
CA SER A 92 15.80 22.54 -18.84
C SER A 92 14.51 22.72 -18.06
N LYS A 93 14.44 23.81 -17.27
CA LYS A 93 13.20 24.17 -16.60
C LYS A 93 12.04 24.28 -17.61
N HIS A 94 10.91 23.70 -17.25
CA HIS A 94 9.70 23.53 -18.06
C HIS A 94 9.70 22.38 -19.09
N ASP A 95 10.79 21.62 -19.21
CA ASP A 95 10.76 20.37 -19.97
C ASP A 95 9.84 19.35 -19.30
N ILE A 96 9.23 18.48 -20.08
CA ILE A 96 8.41 17.36 -19.61
C ILE A 96 9.07 16.06 -20.02
N ILE A 97 9.27 15.15 -19.08
CA ILE A 97 9.95 13.88 -19.29
C ILE A 97 8.92 12.76 -19.18
N PHE A 98 8.72 11.99 -20.24
CA PHE A 98 7.89 10.80 -20.26
C PHE A 98 8.71 9.54 -20.06
N ALA A 99 8.19 8.57 -19.31
CA ALA A 99 8.66 7.21 -19.37
C ALA A 99 8.28 6.58 -20.74
N ASP A 100 9.26 5.99 -21.44
CA ASP A 100 9.01 5.34 -22.72
C ASP A 100 8.55 3.88 -22.57
N THR A 101 8.53 3.35 -21.36
CA THR A 101 8.23 1.97 -21.01
C THR A 101 7.37 1.92 -19.76
N SER A 102 6.35 1.05 -19.72
CA SER A 102 5.52 0.77 -18.54
C SER A 102 5.23 -0.72 -18.41
N GLU A 103 5.16 -1.24 -17.18
CA GLU A 103 4.81 -2.64 -16.88
C GLU A 103 3.29 -2.88 -16.94
N ASP A 104 2.49 -1.83 -16.92
CA ASP A 104 1.03 -1.85 -17.01
C ASP A 104 0.48 -0.71 -17.89
N LEU A 105 -0.81 -0.82 -18.22
CA LEU A 105 -1.50 0.21 -19.01
C LEU A 105 -1.77 1.49 -18.23
N ASP A 106 -1.86 1.41 -16.90
CA ASP A 106 -2.17 2.57 -16.05
C ASP A 106 -0.97 3.52 -15.96
N GLY A 107 0.23 2.98 -15.90
CA GLY A 107 1.46 3.77 -15.93
C GLY A 107 1.82 4.34 -17.30
N LEU A 108 1.15 3.91 -18.36
CA LEU A 108 1.44 4.40 -19.70
C LEU A 108 1.11 5.89 -19.84
N GLY A 109 2.13 6.69 -20.18
CA GLY A 109 2.01 8.15 -20.24
C GLY A 109 2.37 8.84 -18.92
N ASN A 110 2.96 8.14 -17.95
CA ASN A 110 3.55 8.79 -16.79
C ASN A 110 4.66 9.72 -17.22
N ALA A 111 4.65 10.93 -16.63
CA ALA A 111 5.59 11.99 -16.94
C ALA A 111 6.00 12.75 -15.68
N ALA A 112 7.03 13.58 -15.79
CA ALA A 112 7.45 14.52 -14.77
C ALA A 112 7.76 15.86 -15.41
N LEU A 113 7.33 16.97 -14.78
CA LEU A 113 7.67 18.32 -15.16
C LEU A 113 8.98 18.73 -14.47
N MET A 114 9.95 19.22 -15.24
CA MET A 114 11.15 19.86 -14.70
C MET A 114 10.84 21.28 -14.25
N ASP A 115 10.57 21.48 -12.98
CA ASP A 115 10.23 22.80 -12.40
C ASP A 115 11.22 23.28 -11.34
N ILE A 116 12.28 22.50 -11.10
CA ILE A 116 13.38 22.83 -10.18
C ILE A 116 14.57 23.48 -10.92
N ASP A 117 15.38 24.21 -10.20
CA ASP A 117 16.64 24.73 -10.72
C ASP A 117 17.79 23.74 -10.55
N GLY A 118 18.72 23.71 -11.50
CA GLY A 118 19.91 22.86 -11.49
C GLY A 118 20.08 22.05 -12.77
N LYS A 119 21.23 21.37 -12.88
CA LYS A 119 21.52 20.45 -13.98
C LYS A 119 20.93 19.09 -13.67
N VAL A 120 19.99 18.65 -14.47
CA VAL A 120 19.36 17.33 -14.35
C VAL A 120 19.38 16.66 -15.72
N PHE A 121 19.74 15.39 -15.78
CA PHE A 121 19.62 14.59 -16.97
C PHE A 121 18.27 13.84 -16.98
N ALA A 122 17.67 13.71 -18.15
CA ALA A 122 16.74 12.62 -18.40
C ALA A 122 17.57 11.35 -18.55
N GLY A 123 17.23 10.31 -17.79
CA GLY A 123 17.97 9.05 -17.75
C GLY A 123 17.44 8.02 -18.77
N TYR A 124 17.75 6.75 -18.53
CA TYR A 124 17.34 5.66 -19.42
C TYR A 124 15.82 5.46 -19.44
N HIS A 125 15.34 5.00 -20.60
CA HIS A 125 13.92 4.78 -20.86
C HIS A 125 13.07 6.04 -20.66
N THR A 126 13.54 7.17 -21.19
CA THR A 126 12.81 8.44 -21.15
C THR A 126 12.80 9.16 -22.50
N ILE A 127 11.72 9.93 -22.72
CA ILE A 127 11.54 10.85 -23.83
C ILE A 127 11.42 12.25 -23.27
N ILE A 128 12.22 13.19 -23.79
CA ILE A 128 12.20 14.59 -23.38
C ILE A 128 11.31 15.36 -24.33
N LEU A 129 10.43 16.19 -23.80
CA LEU A 129 9.63 17.20 -24.52
C LEU A 129 10.13 18.59 -24.11
N HIS A 130 10.81 19.26 -25.03
CA HIS A 130 11.25 20.66 -24.85
C HIS A 130 10.17 21.59 -25.39
N PRO A 131 9.54 22.43 -24.57
CA PRO A 131 8.45 23.28 -24.97
C PRO A 131 8.94 24.40 -25.89
N ILE A 132 8.19 24.72 -26.97
CA ILE A 132 8.39 25.90 -27.80
C ILE A 132 7.91 27.14 -27.05
N ASP A 133 6.86 27.00 -26.23
CA ASP A 133 6.32 28.04 -25.37
C ASP A 133 6.12 27.48 -23.96
N THR A 134 6.95 27.93 -23.03
CA THR A 134 7.01 27.42 -21.64
C THR A 134 5.73 27.73 -20.83
N ARG A 135 4.93 28.71 -21.26
CA ARG A 135 3.68 29.09 -20.56
C ARG A 135 2.64 27.97 -20.50
N PHE A 136 2.74 26.99 -21.40
CA PHE A 136 1.82 25.85 -21.42
C PHE A 136 2.31 24.63 -20.66
N SER A 137 3.58 24.56 -20.29
CA SER A 137 4.20 23.33 -19.76
C SER A 137 3.50 22.79 -18.51
N LYS A 138 3.24 23.66 -17.54
CA LYS A 138 2.62 23.23 -16.29
C LYS A 138 1.15 22.82 -16.48
N TYR A 139 0.40 23.52 -17.29
CA TYR A 139 -0.96 23.11 -17.66
C TYR A 139 -0.96 21.76 -18.37
N LEU A 140 -0.05 21.56 -19.33
CA LEU A 140 0.06 20.29 -20.04
C LEU A 140 0.50 19.15 -19.12
N ALA A 141 1.36 19.42 -18.13
CA ALA A 141 1.72 18.42 -17.12
C ALA A 141 0.46 17.95 -16.35
N TYR A 142 -0.43 18.84 -15.97
CA TYR A 142 -1.72 18.47 -15.37
C TYR A 142 -2.63 17.71 -16.35
N LEU A 143 -2.70 18.13 -17.61
CA LEU A 143 -3.48 17.44 -18.63
C LEU A 143 -3.02 15.99 -18.81
N PHE A 144 -1.70 15.74 -18.80
CA PHE A 144 -1.09 14.42 -18.95
C PHE A 144 -1.36 13.47 -17.76
N LEU A 145 -1.79 13.99 -16.62
CA LEU A 145 -2.27 13.17 -15.50
C LEU A 145 -3.64 12.54 -15.75
N THR A 146 -4.42 13.08 -16.72
CA THR A 146 -5.79 12.62 -16.94
C THR A 146 -5.86 11.33 -17.75
N ASP A 147 -6.68 10.38 -17.31
CA ASP A 147 -6.93 9.14 -18.02
C ASP A 147 -7.50 9.38 -19.43
N ALA A 148 -8.33 10.43 -19.58
CA ALA A 148 -8.88 10.82 -20.87
C ALA A 148 -7.78 11.15 -21.87
N TRP A 149 -6.79 11.96 -21.53
CA TRP A 149 -5.68 12.25 -22.43
C TRP A 149 -4.81 11.01 -22.69
N ARG A 150 -4.52 10.22 -21.65
CA ARG A 150 -3.70 8.98 -21.73
C ARG A 150 -4.36 7.91 -22.61
N SER A 151 -5.67 7.94 -22.78
CA SER A 151 -6.38 7.00 -23.64
C SER A 151 -5.82 6.98 -25.08
N GLN A 152 -5.31 8.10 -25.60
CA GLN A 152 -4.66 8.19 -26.90
C GLN A 152 -3.38 7.33 -27.00
N LEU A 153 -2.61 7.27 -25.91
CA LEU A 153 -1.41 6.42 -25.82
C LEU A 153 -1.81 4.95 -25.66
N ARG A 154 -2.77 4.67 -24.80
CA ARG A 154 -3.28 3.31 -24.55
C ARG A 154 -3.88 2.68 -25.81
N ALA A 155 -4.62 3.43 -26.62
CA ALA A 155 -5.18 2.97 -27.90
C ALA A 155 -4.11 2.58 -28.93
N SER A 156 -2.91 3.14 -28.83
CA SER A 156 -1.78 2.88 -29.75
C SER A 156 -0.74 1.94 -29.14
N ALA A 157 -0.93 1.53 -27.88
CA ALA A 157 0.04 0.70 -27.16
C ALA A 157 0.06 -0.73 -27.71
N SER A 158 1.27 -1.27 -27.84
CA SER A 158 1.52 -2.67 -28.18
C SER A 158 2.41 -3.30 -27.12
N GLY A 159 2.16 -4.56 -26.78
CA GLY A 159 2.93 -5.32 -25.80
C GLY A 159 2.06 -6.31 -25.02
N ILE A 160 2.68 -7.34 -24.42
CA ILE A 160 1.99 -8.35 -23.61
C ILE A 160 2.34 -8.19 -22.11
N LYS A 161 3.60 -7.86 -21.81
CA LYS A 161 4.12 -7.71 -20.43
C LYS A 161 4.73 -6.33 -20.18
N VAL A 162 5.15 -5.65 -21.24
CA VAL A 162 5.77 -4.32 -21.19
C VAL A 162 5.19 -3.52 -22.35
N PHE A 163 4.68 -2.35 -22.03
CA PHE A 163 4.08 -1.42 -22.99
C PHE A 163 5.07 -0.29 -23.26
N SER A 164 5.18 0.10 -24.53
CA SER A 164 6.11 1.16 -24.96
C SER A 164 5.39 2.38 -25.48
N VAL A 165 5.89 3.55 -25.10
CA VAL A 165 5.54 4.86 -25.68
C VAL A 165 6.68 5.30 -26.58
N THR A 166 6.37 5.69 -27.79
CA THR A 166 7.37 6.19 -28.74
C THR A 166 7.21 7.69 -28.99
N GLN A 167 8.28 8.36 -29.43
CA GLN A 167 8.18 9.75 -29.87
C GLN A 167 7.14 9.94 -30.98
N LYS A 168 6.98 8.94 -31.88
CA LYS A 168 5.98 8.98 -32.96
C LYS A 168 4.56 9.02 -32.39
N MET A 169 4.27 8.21 -31.37
CA MET A 169 2.97 8.21 -30.69
C MET A 169 2.71 9.57 -30.02
N LEU A 170 3.66 10.06 -29.21
CA LEU A 170 3.52 11.37 -28.54
C LEU A 170 3.33 12.50 -29.56
N ARG A 171 4.11 12.55 -30.64
CA ARG A 171 3.98 13.54 -31.71
C ARG A 171 2.58 13.60 -32.35
N SER A 172 1.88 12.47 -32.40
CA SER A 172 0.53 12.36 -32.97
C SER A 172 -0.58 12.75 -32.00
N CYS A 173 -0.33 12.71 -30.68
CA CYS A 173 -1.32 13.04 -29.67
C CYS A 173 -1.81 14.49 -29.79
N ASN A 174 -3.10 14.64 -29.56
CA ASN A 174 -3.75 15.96 -29.50
C ASN A 174 -3.82 16.44 -28.06
N VAL A 175 -3.72 17.75 -27.89
CA VAL A 175 -3.95 18.46 -26.63
C VAL A 175 -4.92 19.61 -26.84
N ILE A 176 -5.60 19.99 -25.80
CA ILE A 176 -6.47 21.18 -25.76
C ILE A 176 -5.73 22.28 -25.03
N LEU A 177 -5.82 23.50 -25.53
CA LEU A 177 -5.07 24.64 -25.01
C LEU A 177 -5.99 25.81 -24.72
N PRO A 178 -6.07 26.24 -23.45
CA PRO A 178 -6.57 27.57 -23.06
C PRO A 178 -5.66 28.68 -23.58
N SER A 179 -6.06 29.95 -23.33
CA SER A 179 -5.12 31.05 -23.43
C SER A 179 -4.02 30.95 -22.34
N PRO A 180 -2.83 31.54 -22.54
CA PRO A 180 -1.79 31.54 -21.52
C PRO A 180 -2.24 32.08 -20.16
N LYS A 181 -3.06 33.10 -20.12
CA LYS A 181 -3.64 33.65 -18.87
C LYS A 181 -4.56 32.65 -18.18
N GLU A 182 -5.38 31.94 -18.93
CA GLU A 182 -6.23 30.86 -18.38
C GLU A 182 -5.38 29.69 -17.86
N CYS A 183 -4.27 29.32 -18.55
CA CYS A 183 -3.33 28.31 -18.08
C CYS A 183 -2.76 28.67 -16.70
N ASP A 184 -2.34 29.93 -16.50
CA ASP A 184 -1.81 30.41 -15.22
C ASP A 184 -2.86 30.34 -14.09
N ILE A 185 -4.11 30.74 -14.38
CA ILE A 185 -5.22 30.64 -13.41
C ILE A 185 -5.51 29.18 -13.07
N ILE A 186 -5.64 28.32 -14.07
CA ILE A 186 -5.92 26.89 -13.91
C ILE A 186 -4.82 26.22 -13.06
N THR A 187 -3.55 26.44 -13.40
CA THR A 187 -2.44 25.79 -12.69
C THR A 187 -2.30 26.31 -11.27
N SER A 188 -2.46 27.61 -11.03
CA SER A 188 -2.43 28.19 -9.68
C SER A 188 -3.56 27.66 -8.80
N PHE A 189 -4.75 27.49 -9.36
CA PHE A 189 -5.89 26.89 -8.67
C PHE A 189 -5.60 25.41 -8.33
N LEU A 190 -5.16 24.62 -9.33
CA LEU A 190 -4.88 23.21 -9.15
C LEU A 190 -3.73 22.97 -8.16
N ASP A 191 -2.64 23.76 -8.23
CA ASP A 191 -1.56 23.70 -7.24
C ASP A 191 -2.10 23.87 -5.83
N THR A 192 -2.91 24.93 -5.64
CA THR A 192 -3.48 25.24 -4.32
C THR A 192 -4.39 24.12 -3.81
N GLN A 193 -5.26 23.58 -4.66
CA GLN A 193 -6.20 22.55 -4.26
C GLN A 193 -5.50 21.19 -4.06
N CYS A 194 -4.60 20.81 -4.97
CA CYS A 194 -3.87 19.55 -4.86
C CYS A 194 -2.99 19.51 -3.61
N ILE A 195 -2.27 20.60 -3.29
CA ILE A 195 -1.47 20.69 -2.05
C ILE A 195 -2.36 20.49 -0.81
N LYS A 196 -3.55 21.13 -0.77
CA LYS A 196 -4.48 20.94 0.35
C LYS A 196 -4.97 19.50 0.48
N ILE A 197 -5.34 18.88 -0.65
CA ILE A 197 -5.81 17.49 -0.66
C ILE A 197 -4.67 16.55 -0.21
N ASP A 198 -3.47 16.73 -0.73
CA ASP A 198 -2.30 15.92 -0.37
C ASP A 198 -1.92 16.07 1.11
N SER A 199 -2.06 17.28 1.68
CA SER A 199 -1.89 17.51 3.13
C SER A 199 -2.89 16.70 3.95
N ILE A 200 -4.18 16.75 3.59
CA ILE A 200 -5.23 15.99 4.30
C ILE A 200 -4.99 14.47 4.19
N ILE A 201 -4.59 13.99 3.01
CA ILE A 201 -4.24 12.57 2.80
C ILE A 201 -3.04 12.18 3.68
N SER A 202 -2.01 13.03 3.75
CA SER A 202 -0.83 12.79 4.59
C SER A 202 -1.19 12.73 6.08
N GLU A 203 -2.01 13.67 6.56
CA GLU A 203 -2.50 13.71 7.95
C GLU A 203 -3.38 12.49 8.26
N ALA A 204 -4.23 12.06 7.32
CA ALA A 204 -5.04 10.86 7.49
C ALA A 204 -4.17 9.59 7.58
N LYS A 205 -3.11 9.47 6.74
CA LYS A 205 -2.15 8.36 6.82
C LYS A 205 -1.38 8.35 8.14
N ALA A 206 -0.95 9.51 8.63
CA ALA A 206 -0.30 9.62 9.94
C ALA A 206 -1.25 9.19 11.06
N SER A 207 -2.51 9.63 11.05
CA SER A 207 -3.52 9.22 12.04
C SER A 207 -3.76 7.70 12.03
N ILE A 208 -3.76 7.05 10.87
CA ILE A 208 -3.88 5.59 10.77
C ILE A 208 -2.73 4.89 11.50
N GLU A 209 -1.49 5.35 11.32
CA GLU A 209 -0.35 4.75 12.02
C GLU A 209 -0.38 5.01 13.53
N GLU A 210 -0.86 6.16 13.95
CA GLU A 210 -1.10 6.46 15.39
C GLU A 210 -2.16 5.53 15.99
N TYR A 211 -3.29 5.32 15.31
CA TYR A 211 -4.34 4.39 15.79
C TYR A 211 -3.86 2.95 15.86
N LYS A 212 -3.07 2.49 14.89
CA LYS A 212 -2.45 1.16 14.93
C LYS A 212 -1.47 1.01 16.11
N SER A 213 -0.65 2.03 16.35
CA SER A 213 0.28 2.07 17.48
C SER A 213 -0.47 2.08 18.81
N TRP A 214 -1.52 2.88 18.91
CA TRP A 214 -2.36 2.93 20.12
C TRP A 214 -3.07 1.62 20.37
N LYS A 215 -3.64 0.98 19.34
CA LYS A 215 -4.23 -0.36 19.45
C LYS A 215 -3.23 -1.38 20.01
N ALA A 216 -1.99 -1.37 19.50
CA ALA A 216 -0.94 -2.26 19.99
C ALA A 216 -0.57 -2.00 21.46
N SER A 217 -0.53 -0.73 21.89
CA SER A 217 -0.27 -0.33 23.28
C SER A 217 -1.39 -0.77 24.23
N ILE A 218 -2.65 -0.52 23.84
CA ILE A 218 -3.81 -0.93 24.64
C ILE A 218 -3.83 -2.46 24.84
N ILE A 219 -3.61 -3.22 23.77
CA ILE A 219 -3.54 -4.69 23.88
C ILE A 219 -2.41 -5.09 24.84
N TYR A 220 -1.20 -4.54 24.63
CA TYR A 220 -0.05 -4.86 25.48
C TYR A 220 -0.32 -4.55 26.95
N GLU A 221 -0.83 -3.37 27.26
CA GLU A 221 -1.12 -2.97 28.65
C GLU A 221 -2.18 -3.86 29.28
N ALA A 222 -3.28 -4.13 28.59
CA ALA A 222 -4.36 -4.96 29.10
C ALA A 222 -3.91 -6.39 29.38
N VAL A 223 -3.09 -7.00 28.50
CA VAL A 223 -2.65 -8.40 28.66
C VAL A 223 -1.41 -8.56 29.55
N THR A 224 -0.75 -7.45 29.96
CA THR A 224 0.42 -7.50 30.86
C THR A 224 0.21 -6.88 32.21
N LYS A 225 -0.61 -5.84 32.31
CA LYS A 225 -0.86 -5.08 33.56
C LYS A 225 -2.31 -5.15 34.01
N GLY A 226 -3.23 -5.62 33.14
CA GLY A 226 -4.66 -5.65 33.43
C GLY A 226 -5.32 -4.28 33.24
N LEU A 227 -6.59 -4.18 33.70
CA LEU A 227 -7.39 -2.96 33.54
C LEU A 227 -7.39 -2.08 34.81
N ASN A 228 -7.02 -2.64 35.94
CA ASN A 228 -7.00 -1.92 37.21
C ASN A 228 -5.56 -1.57 37.61
N LEU A 229 -5.26 -0.27 37.68
CA LEU A 229 -3.91 0.25 38.00
C LEU A 229 -3.59 0.22 39.52
N ASP A 230 -4.61 0.02 40.39
CA ASP A 230 -4.45 0.01 41.83
C ASP A 230 -4.11 -1.36 42.42
N VAL A 231 -3.85 -2.35 41.58
CA VAL A 231 -3.51 -3.73 41.99
C VAL A 231 -2.05 -3.79 42.47
N LYS A 232 -1.80 -4.53 43.53
CA LYS A 232 -0.42 -4.82 43.97
C LYS A 232 0.31 -5.59 42.88
N MET A 233 1.47 -5.09 42.50
CA MET A 233 2.33 -5.66 41.45
C MET A 233 3.42 -6.55 42.07
N LYS A 234 3.87 -7.53 41.32
CA LYS A 234 5.05 -8.38 41.61
C LYS A 234 6.01 -8.39 40.44
N ASP A 235 7.28 -8.52 40.73
CA ASP A 235 8.32 -8.69 39.69
C ASP A 235 8.08 -9.97 38.90
N SER A 236 7.84 -9.83 37.60
CA SER A 236 7.69 -10.97 36.67
C SER A 236 9.03 -11.64 36.35
N GLY A 237 10.16 -10.99 36.68
CA GLY A 237 11.52 -11.42 36.34
C GLY A 237 12.11 -12.43 37.31
N ILE A 238 11.59 -12.50 38.55
CA ILE A 238 12.09 -13.45 39.57
C ILE A 238 11.55 -14.85 39.25
N GLY A 239 12.35 -15.67 38.57
CA GLY A 239 12.02 -17.05 38.23
C GLY A 239 11.26 -17.24 36.89
N SER A 240 10.80 -16.20 36.21
CA SER A 240 10.05 -16.31 34.95
C SER A 240 10.93 -16.19 33.71
N GLY A 241 12.10 -15.59 33.80
CA GLY A 241 12.99 -15.30 32.67
C GLY A 241 12.47 -14.21 31.72
N ILE A 242 11.44 -13.43 32.12
CA ILE A 242 10.80 -12.40 31.28
C ILE A 242 11.19 -11.02 31.79
N LYS A 243 12.46 -10.66 31.70
CA LYS A 243 13.00 -9.37 32.19
C LYS A 243 12.36 -8.11 31.57
N TRP A 244 11.67 -8.22 30.48
CA TRP A 244 11.17 -7.11 29.62
C TRP A 244 9.68 -6.80 29.80
N ILE A 245 8.90 -7.62 30.53
CA ILE A 245 7.50 -7.30 30.88
C ILE A 245 7.46 -6.36 32.06
N GLY A 246 8.46 -6.41 32.95
CA GLY A 246 8.47 -5.71 34.21
C GLY A 246 7.45 -6.30 35.20
N ASP A 247 6.88 -5.47 36.05
CA ASP A 247 5.94 -5.89 37.08
C ASP A 247 4.58 -6.27 36.50
N ILE A 248 3.98 -7.32 37.08
CA ILE A 248 2.66 -7.86 36.73
C ILE A 248 1.75 -7.89 37.99
N PRO A 249 0.42 -7.91 37.84
CA PRO A 249 -0.48 -8.07 38.95
C PRO A 249 -0.19 -9.31 39.80
N ASN A 250 -0.24 -9.17 41.12
CA ASN A 250 0.16 -10.23 42.08
C ASN A 250 -0.67 -11.51 41.94
N SER A 251 -1.94 -11.37 41.52
CA SER A 251 -2.88 -12.48 41.30
C SER A 251 -2.69 -13.24 39.99
N TRP A 252 -1.78 -12.79 39.12
CA TRP A 252 -1.58 -13.44 37.81
C TRP A 252 -0.52 -14.53 37.90
N ASP A 253 -0.77 -15.63 37.23
CA ASP A 253 0.20 -16.71 37.07
C ASP A 253 1.10 -16.49 35.85
N VAL A 254 2.35 -16.96 35.95
CA VAL A 254 3.30 -17.00 34.83
C VAL A 254 3.60 -18.47 34.53
N LEU A 255 3.14 -18.93 33.40
CA LEU A 255 3.30 -20.34 33.02
C LEU A 255 3.70 -20.48 31.56
N LYS A 256 4.01 -21.69 31.10
CA LYS A 256 4.25 -21.98 29.69
C LYS A 256 2.92 -22.23 28.99
N LEU A 257 2.79 -21.75 27.77
CA LEU A 257 1.59 -21.91 26.94
C LEU A 257 1.10 -23.36 26.86
N LYS A 258 2.02 -24.34 26.84
CA LYS A 258 1.69 -25.76 26.83
C LYS A 258 0.78 -26.24 27.95
N TYR A 259 0.74 -25.56 29.09
CA TYR A 259 -0.09 -25.96 30.23
C TYR A 259 -1.57 -25.57 30.10
N VAL A 260 -1.91 -24.76 29.10
CA VAL A 260 -3.28 -24.37 28.77
C VAL A 260 -3.74 -24.92 27.40
N ILE A 261 -2.83 -25.51 26.62
CA ILE A 261 -3.14 -26.16 25.35
C ILE A 261 -3.68 -27.58 25.63
N ALA A 262 -4.82 -27.92 25.04
CA ALA A 262 -5.36 -29.25 25.04
C ALA A 262 -4.65 -30.15 23.98
N PHE A 263 -4.63 -29.69 22.74
CA PHE A 263 -3.87 -30.29 21.63
C PHE A 263 -3.69 -29.32 20.48
N ILE A 264 -2.77 -29.67 19.59
CA ILE A 264 -2.48 -28.91 18.35
C ILE A 264 -2.58 -29.87 17.17
N GLU A 265 -3.36 -29.48 16.18
CA GLU A 265 -3.49 -30.21 14.92
C GLU A 265 -3.08 -29.34 13.74
N SER A 266 -2.79 -29.95 12.60
CA SER A 266 -2.52 -29.28 11.34
C SER A 266 -3.13 -30.07 10.19
N GLY A 267 -3.42 -29.38 9.12
CA GLY A 267 -3.86 -30.03 7.91
C GLY A 267 -2.71 -30.55 7.05
N VAL A 268 -2.99 -30.75 5.80
CA VAL A 268 -2.05 -31.25 4.77
C VAL A 268 -1.98 -30.29 3.60
N SER A 269 -0.85 -30.26 2.92
CA SER A 269 -0.72 -29.56 1.65
C SER A 269 -1.49 -30.28 0.56
N VAL A 270 -2.37 -29.58 -0.12
CA VAL A 270 -3.17 -30.05 -1.27
C VAL A 270 -3.03 -29.09 -2.44
N ASN A 271 -3.22 -29.60 -3.65
CA ASN A 271 -3.30 -28.76 -4.83
C ASN A 271 -4.64 -28.02 -4.87
N ALA A 272 -4.60 -26.75 -5.15
CA ALA A 272 -5.75 -25.86 -5.13
C ALA A 272 -5.65 -24.79 -6.23
N SER A 273 -6.78 -24.25 -6.65
CA SER A 273 -6.88 -23.17 -7.62
C SER A 273 -6.23 -21.87 -7.10
N GLN A 274 -6.16 -20.83 -7.94
CA GLN A 274 -5.73 -19.52 -7.48
C GLN A 274 -6.90 -18.70 -6.87
N SER A 275 -8.15 -19.06 -7.17
CA SER A 275 -9.36 -18.40 -6.67
C SER A 275 -9.80 -18.96 -5.31
N ALA A 276 -10.49 -18.14 -4.52
CA ALA A 276 -11.14 -18.60 -3.30
C ALA A 276 -12.26 -19.59 -3.62
N ALA A 277 -12.53 -20.52 -2.69
CA ALA A 277 -13.62 -21.47 -2.80
C ALA A 277 -14.97 -20.74 -2.83
N GLY A 278 -15.79 -21.09 -3.83
CA GLY A 278 -17.16 -20.62 -3.92
C GLY A 278 -18.09 -21.25 -2.87
N GLU A 279 -19.34 -20.83 -2.85
CA GLU A 279 -20.35 -21.35 -1.93
C GLU A 279 -20.50 -22.87 -2.09
N GLY A 280 -20.49 -23.60 -0.98
CA GLY A 280 -20.59 -25.07 -0.96
C GLY A 280 -19.33 -25.84 -1.41
N LYS A 281 -18.27 -25.14 -1.81
CA LYS A 281 -16.99 -25.72 -2.21
C LYS A 281 -16.05 -25.89 -1.04
N ILE A 282 -15.11 -26.81 -1.17
CA ILE A 282 -14.05 -27.05 -0.18
C ILE A 282 -12.88 -26.12 -0.45
N GLY A 283 -12.47 -25.39 0.59
CA GLY A 283 -11.32 -24.48 0.56
C GLY A 283 -10.20 -24.90 1.49
N VAL A 284 -8.96 -24.64 1.10
CA VAL A 284 -7.78 -24.74 1.96
C VAL A 284 -7.27 -23.31 2.27
N LEU A 285 -7.02 -23.03 3.55
CA LEU A 285 -6.58 -21.71 4.00
C LEU A 285 -5.19 -21.37 3.44
N LYS A 286 -4.98 -20.09 3.13
CA LYS A 286 -3.65 -19.52 2.89
C LYS A 286 -3.01 -19.12 4.23
N THR A 287 -1.68 -18.99 4.29
CA THR A 287 -1.00 -18.40 5.46
C THR A 287 -1.42 -16.94 5.69
N SER A 288 -1.88 -16.23 4.64
CA SER A 288 -2.44 -14.88 4.73
C SER A 288 -3.74 -14.81 5.54
N SER A 289 -4.44 -15.93 5.78
CA SER A 289 -5.67 -15.96 6.59
C SER A 289 -5.48 -15.48 8.02
N VAL A 290 -4.24 -15.44 8.53
CA VAL A 290 -3.90 -14.98 9.88
C VAL A 290 -2.81 -13.89 9.90
N SER A 291 -2.34 -13.43 8.76
CA SER A 291 -1.22 -12.47 8.67
C SER A 291 -1.50 -11.08 9.28
N LYS A 292 -2.77 -10.73 9.45
CA LYS A 292 -3.18 -9.46 10.10
C LYS A 292 -3.52 -9.65 11.59
N TYR A 293 -3.11 -10.78 12.20
CA TYR A 293 -3.47 -11.13 13.58
C TYR A 293 -4.99 -11.18 13.82
N SER A 294 -5.74 -11.45 12.77
CA SER A 294 -7.18 -11.74 12.77
C SER A 294 -7.42 -12.91 11.84
N PHE A 295 -8.41 -13.74 12.13
CA PHE A 295 -8.80 -14.81 11.23
C PHE A 295 -9.65 -14.25 10.08
N ARG A 296 -9.27 -14.60 8.84
CA ARG A 296 -9.92 -14.17 7.60
C ARG A 296 -10.26 -15.40 6.75
N PRO A 297 -11.51 -15.90 6.83
CA PRO A 297 -11.94 -17.10 6.13
C PRO A 297 -11.90 -16.94 4.59
N GLU A 298 -12.03 -15.73 4.06
CA GLU A 298 -11.95 -15.41 2.63
C GLU A 298 -10.55 -15.67 2.04
N GLU A 299 -9.52 -15.70 2.87
CA GLU A 299 -8.16 -16.00 2.46
C GLU A 299 -7.93 -17.53 2.35
N ASN A 300 -8.59 -18.12 1.38
CA ASN A 300 -8.50 -19.56 1.06
C ASN A 300 -8.32 -19.78 -0.45
N LYS A 301 -8.19 -21.01 -0.86
CA LYS A 301 -8.12 -21.47 -2.25
C LYS A 301 -9.04 -22.68 -2.42
N GLU A 302 -9.81 -22.74 -3.51
CA GLU A 302 -10.64 -23.90 -3.85
C GLU A 302 -9.77 -25.14 -4.10
N VAL A 303 -10.02 -26.22 -3.38
CA VAL A 303 -9.28 -27.49 -3.49
C VAL A 303 -9.67 -28.20 -4.79
N ASN A 304 -8.69 -28.71 -5.51
CA ASN A 304 -8.92 -29.48 -6.72
C ASN A 304 -9.70 -30.78 -6.44
N LEU A 305 -10.55 -31.21 -7.37
CA LEU A 305 -11.44 -32.36 -7.18
C LEU A 305 -10.72 -33.66 -6.82
N ASP A 306 -9.54 -33.89 -7.40
CA ASP A 306 -8.67 -35.06 -7.14
C ASP A 306 -8.00 -35.04 -5.76
N GLU A 307 -7.99 -33.88 -5.09
CA GLU A 307 -7.37 -33.68 -3.77
C GLU A 307 -8.39 -33.66 -2.61
N LEU A 308 -9.70 -33.71 -2.90
CA LEU A 308 -10.75 -33.59 -1.88
C LEU A 308 -10.66 -34.67 -0.80
N GLY A 309 -10.23 -35.88 -1.15
CA GLY A 309 -10.06 -36.98 -0.20
C GLY A 309 -8.86 -36.85 0.76
N ARG A 310 -7.99 -35.87 0.52
CA ARG A 310 -6.77 -35.62 1.31
C ARG A 310 -6.93 -34.50 2.34
N VAL A 311 -7.93 -33.64 2.21
CA VAL A 311 -8.11 -32.54 3.16
C VAL A 311 -8.37 -33.06 4.57
N SER A 312 -7.77 -32.42 5.54
CA SER A 312 -7.89 -32.76 6.96
C SER A 312 -7.83 -31.51 7.81
N CYS A 313 -8.26 -31.59 9.08
CA CYS A 313 -8.29 -30.48 10.01
C CYS A 313 -9.24 -29.34 9.56
N PRO A 314 -10.57 -29.54 9.62
CA PRO A 314 -11.54 -28.49 9.36
C PRO A 314 -11.45 -27.39 10.41
N VAL A 315 -11.70 -26.14 10.00
CA VAL A 315 -11.66 -24.98 10.89
C VAL A 315 -12.76 -25.05 11.93
N ARG A 316 -12.39 -24.98 13.23
CA ARG A 316 -13.30 -25.10 14.38
C ARG A 316 -13.40 -23.82 15.18
N ALA A 317 -14.59 -23.55 15.68
CA ALA A 317 -14.87 -22.47 16.61
C ALA A 317 -14.03 -22.59 17.89
N ASN A 318 -13.84 -21.45 18.52
CA ASN A 318 -13.12 -21.32 19.80
C ASN A 318 -11.71 -21.94 19.77
N THR A 319 -11.02 -21.75 18.63
CA THR A 319 -9.62 -22.16 18.43
C THR A 319 -8.79 -20.97 17.96
N ILE A 320 -7.48 -21.14 17.99
CA ILE A 320 -6.54 -20.16 17.43
C ILE A 320 -5.78 -20.84 16.28
N ILE A 321 -5.85 -20.24 15.09
CA ILE A 321 -5.02 -20.67 13.96
C ILE A 321 -3.72 -19.89 14.00
N VAL A 322 -2.58 -20.60 13.89
CA VAL A 322 -1.23 -20.04 14.02
C VAL A 322 -0.41 -20.38 12.79
N SER A 323 0.26 -19.40 12.22
CA SER A 323 1.19 -19.56 11.10
C SER A 323 2.56 -20.03 11.62
N ARG A 324 2.88 -21.31 11.43
CA ARG A 324 4.18 -21.87 11.84
C ARG A 324 5.32 -21.49 10.90
N MET A 325 5.01 -21.15 9.66
CA MET A 325 5.99 -20.85 8.61
C MET A 325 5.56 -19.61 7.82
N ASN A 326 6.40 -18.57 7.85
CA ASN A 326 6.14 -17.29 7.16
C ASN A 326 7.44 -16.44 7.10
N THR A 327 7.34 -15.17 6.73
CA THR A 327 8.44 -14.21 6.90
C THR A 327 8.77 -14.01 8.39
N PRO A 328 9.94 -13.46 8.74
CA PRO A 328 10.31 -13.21 10.15
C PRO A 328 9.28 -12.40 10.93
N GLU A 329 8.61 -11.43 10.25
CA GLU A 329 7.62 -10.56 10.87
C GLU A 329 6.26 -11.25 11.10
N LEU A 330 5.98 -12.33 10.35
CA LEU A 330 4.67 -12.99 10.31
C LEU A 330 4.71 -14.44 10.84
N VAL A 331 5.88 -14.96 11.18
CA VAL A 331 5.97 -16.29 11.83
C VAL A 331 5.36 -16.20 13.22
N GLY A 332 4.47 -17.14 13.54
CA GLY A 332 3.66 -17.09 14.78
C GLY A 332 2.44 -16.16 14.71
N ALA A 333 2.17 -15.50 13.57
CA ALA A 333 0.93 -14.75 13.38
C ALA A 333 -0.28 -15.67 13.61
N CYS A 334 -1.31 -15.16 14.27
CA CYS A 334 -2.44 -15.97 14.69
C CYS A 334 -3.78 -15.25 14.52
N GLY A 335 -4.86 -16.03 14.41
CA GLY A 335 -6.23 -15.55 14.34
C GLY A 335 -7.16 -16.40 15.20
N TYR A 336 -8.06 -15.76 15.93
CA TYR A 336 -9.10 -16.40 16.71
C TYR A 336 -10.30 -16.76 15.82
N VAL A 337 -10.80 -17.97 15.93
CA VAL A 337 -11.94 -18.50 15.15
C VAL A 337 -13.19 -18.44 16.01
N GLU A 338 -14.15 -17.59 15.62
CA GLU A 338 -15.40 -17.40 16.39
C GLU A 338 -16.46 -18.46 16.13
N GLN A 339 -16.51 -19.03 14.91
CA GLN A 339 -17.52 -20.02 14.48
C GLN A 339 -16.88 -21.15 13.67
N ASP A 340 -17.61 -22.26 13.54
CA ASP A 340 -17.16 -23.38 12.70
C ASP A 340 -17.22 -23.02 11.20
N TYR A 341 -16.20 -23.47 10.45
CA TYR A 341 -16.16 -23.39 8.99
C TYR A 341 -15.92 -24.80 8.41
N PRO A 342 -16.97 -25.62 8.31
CA PRO A 342 -16.82 -27.06 7.97
C PRO A 342 -16.24 -27.31 6.57
N ASN A 343 -16.34 -26.32 5.67
CA ASN A 343 -15.84 -26.39 4.30
C ASN A 343 -14.43 -25.76 4.14
N LEU A 344 -13.82 -25.24 5.20
CA LEU A 344 -12.48 -24.71 5.19
C LEU A 344 -11.54 -25.61 5.99
N PHE A 345 -10.40 -25.89 5.40
CA PHE A 345 -9.41 -26.81 5.95
C PHE A 345 -8.04 -26.15 6.09
N LEU A 346 -7.22 -26.61 7.02
CA LEU A 346 -5.88 -26.10 7.21
C LEU A 346 -4.88 -26.76 6.25
N PRO A 347 -3.86 -26.02 5.76
CA PRO A 347 -2.66 -26.62 5.16
C PRO A 347 -1.69 -27.05 6.25
N ASP A 348 -0.59 -27.68 5.86
CA ASP A 348 0.52 -28.08 6.74
C ASP A 348 1.28 -26.90 7.40
N ARG A 349 1.15 -25.69 6.84
CA ARG A 349 1.82 -24.45 7.31
C ARG A 349 1.07 -23.75 8.44
N LEU A 350 -0.14 -24.18 8.74
CA LEU A 350 -0.98 -23.61 9.80
C LEU A 350 -1.24 -24.67 10.86
N TRP A 351 -1.24 -24.26 12.12
CA TRP A 351 -1.71 -25.03 13.25
C TRP A 351 -3.07 -24.55 13.71
N GLN A 352 -3.97 -25.45 14.07
CA GLN A 352 -5.16 -25.18 14.85
C GLN A 352 -4.92 -25.60 16.29
N VAL A 353 -4.96 -24.63 17.20
CA VAL A 353 -4.63 -24.81 18.61
C VAL A 353 -5.92 -24.84 19.41
N HIS A 354 -6.15 -25.95 20.11
CA HIS A 354 -7.26 -26.16 21.03
C HIS A 354 -6.78 -25.94 22.45
N PHE A 355 -7.59 -25.25 23.25
CA PHE A 355 -7.24 -24.87 24.62
C PHE A 355 -8.12 -25.60 25.62
N LEU A 356 -7.66 -25.67 26.86
CA LEU A 356 -8.44 -26.19 27.98
C LEU A 356 -9.63 -25.26 28.29
N ASN A 357 -10.73 -25.83 28.80
CA ASN A 357 -11.93 -25.06 29.17
C ASN A 357 -11.71 -24.09 30.36
N SER A 358 -10.57 -24.20 31.03
CA SER A 358 -10.20 -23.33 32.15
C SER A 358 -9.72 -21.94 31.73
N VAL A 359 -9.53 -21.69 30.44
CA VAL A 359 -9.05 -20.42 29.94
C VAL A 359 -10.00 -19.82 28.91
N VAL A 360 -9.99 -18.49 28.78
CA VAL A 360 -10.72 -17.76 27.75
C VAL A 360 -9.83 -17.69 26.50
N VAL A 361 -10.17 -18.47 25.46
CA VAL A 361 -9.33 -18.60 24.24
C VAL A 361 -9.08 -17.25 23.57
N LYS A 362 -10.06 -16.38 23.56
CA LYS A 362 -9.92 -15.05 22.96
C LYS A 362 -8.94 -14.16 23.73
N TYR A 363 -8.80 -14.33 25.08
CA TYR A 363 -7.74 -13.70 25.86
C TYR A 363 -6.35 -14.18 25.40
N ILE A 364 -6.20 -15.50 25.22
CA ILE A 364 -4.94 -16.08 24.73
C ILE A 364 -4.60 -15.51 23.34
N TRP A 365 -5.59 -15.37 22.46
CA TRP A 365 -5.36 -14.75 21.15
C TRP A 365 -4.88 -13.30 21.26
N TYR A 366 -5.47 -12.45 22.11
CA TYR A 366 -4.99 -11.09 22.35
C TYR A 366 -3.55 -11.09 22.87
N TYR A 367 -3.24 -11.98 23.80
CA TYR A 367 -1.90 -12.13 24.33
C TYR A 367 -0.89 -12.53 23.23
N LEU A 368 -1.21 -13.53 22.42
CA LEU A 368 -0.38 -14.00 21.32
C LEU A 368 -0.23 -12.94 20.20
N SER A 369 -1.21 -12.07 20.04
CA SER A 369 -1.18 -10.98 19.06
C SER A 369 -0.35 -9.78 19.53
N SER A 370 0.06 -9.72 20.78
CA SER A 370 0.86 -8.63 21.31
C SER A 370 2.25 -8.57 20.68
N ASN A 371 2.78 -7.35 20.48
CA ASN A 371 4.11 -7.14 19.90
C ASN A 371 5.21 -7.92 20.65
N TYR A 372 5.01 -8.13 21.95
CA TYR A 372 5.89 -8.90 22.80
C TYR A 372 6.07 -10.35 22.31
N ILE A 373 4.98 -11.09 22.14
CA ILE A 373 5.02 -12.49 21.69
C ILE A 373 5.44 -12.58 20.22
N ARG A 374 5.07 -11.60 19.40
CA ARG A 374 5.52 -11.53 18.01
C ARG A 374 7.04 -11.47 17.91
N ASN A 375 7.67 -10.55 18.67
CA ASN A 375 9.12 -10.41 18.71
C ASN A 375 9.80 -11.67 19.27
N TYR A 376 9.20 -12.31 20.27
CA TYR A 376 9.68 -13.58 20.80
C TYR A 376 9.72 -14.67 19.72
N TYR A 377 8.63 -14.91 18.98
CA TYR A 377 8.63 -15.90 17.91
C TYR A 377 9.54 -15.54 16.75
N SER A 378 9.60 -14.27 16.37
CA SER A 378 10.53 -13.80 15.35
C SER A 378 11.99 -14.10 15.74
N SER A 379 12.37 -13.86 17.00
CA SER A 379 13.73 -14.10 17.50
C SER A 379 14.12 -15.59 17.58
N LEU A 380 13.14 -16.48 17.73
CA LEU A 380 13.34 -17.93 17.79
C LEU A 380 13.26 -18.62 16.43
N SER A 381 12.73 -17.93 15.44
CA SER A 381 12.50 -18.50 14.12
C SER A 381 13.82 -18.80 13.40
N SER A 382 13.83 -19.87 12.64
CA SER A 382 14.96 -20.28 11.85
C SER A 382 14.51 -20.74 10.47
N GLY A 383 15.33 -20.51 9.45
CA GLY A 383 15.02 -20.91 8.08
C GLY A 383 16.21 -20.73 7.15
N THR A 384 16.18 -21.37 6.01
CA THR A 384 17.25 -21.34 4.99
C THR A 384 17.22 -20.10 4.12
N SER A 385 16.13 -19.33 4.17
CA SER A 385 15.99 -18.05 3.42
C SER A 385 15.38 -16.98 4.30
N SER A 386 15.69 -15.71 4.00
CA SER A 386 15.09 -14.55 4.67
C SER A 386 13.56 -14.44 4.50
N SER A 387 13.01 -15.09 3.47
CA SER A 387 11.57 -15.05 3.16
C SER A 387 10.77 -16.21 3.76
N MET A 388 11.42 -17.21 4.39
CA MET A 388 10.73 -18.41 4.88
C MET A 388 11.34 -18.88 6.19
N GLN A 389 10.79 -18.36 7.28
CA GLN A 389 11.15 -18.67 8.66
C GLN A 389 10.13 -19.64 9.26
N ASN A 390 10.57 -20.50 10.19
CA ASN A 390 9.74 -21.51 10.82
C ASN A 390 9.96 -21.54 12.32
N ILE A 391 8.90 -21.80 13.09
CA ILE A 391 8.96 -22.14 14.51
C ILE A 391 8.52 -23.59 14.71
N SER A 392 9.20 -24.30 15.61
CA SER A 392 8.81 -25.64 16.02
C SER A 392 7.62 -25.60 17.00
N LYS A 393 6.88 -26.70 17.08
CA LYS A 393 5.80 -26.86 18.06
C LYS A 393 6.30 -26.64 19.50
N GLY A 394 7.48 -27.17 19.83
CA GLY A 394 8.09 -26.97 21.15
C GLY A 394 8.46 -25.53 21.46
N GLN A 395 8.91 -24.74 20.45
CA GLN A 395 9.16 -23.31 20.63
C GLN A 395 7.85 -22.56 20.89
N PHE A 396 6.78 -22.86 20.14
CA PHE A 396 5.46 -22.29 20.35
C PHE A 396 4.92 -22.62 21.75
N GLU A 397 4.91 -23.89 22.13
CA GLU A 397 4.40 -24.39 23.41
C GLU A 397 5.19 -23.90 24.63
N ASN A 398 6.47 -23.59 24.49
CA ASN A 398 7.32 -23.10 25.57
C ASN A 398 7.26 -21.58 25.77
N ALA A 399 6.51 -20.83 24.95
CA ALA A 399 6.28 -19.41 25.16
C ALA A 399 5.68 -19.17 26.55
N ARG A 400 6.14 -18.11 27.22
CA ARG A 400 5.58 -17.70 28.51
C ARG A 400 4.23 -17.04 28.29
N LEU A 401 3.29 -17.35 29.15
CA LEU A 401 1.93 -16.80 29.18
C LEU A 401 1.70 -16.16 30.54
N LEU A 402 1.18 -14.94 30.53
CA LEU A 402 0.59 -14.33 31.72
C LEU A 402 -0.88 -14.72 31.79
N LEU A 403 -1.28 -15.37 32.86
CA LEU A 403 -2.62 -15.91 33.01
C LEU A 403 -3.32 -15.29 34.22
N PRO A 404 -4.22 -14.30 34.00
CA PRO A 404 -5.12 -13.82 35.06
C PRO A 404 -6.20 -14.84 35.41
N PRO A 405 -6.90 -14.66 36.54
CA PRO A 405 -8.11 -15.41 36.83
C PRO A 405 -9.15 -15.33 35.69
N PRO A 406 -9.99 -16.36 35.48
CA PRO A 406 -10.90 -16.39 34.31
C PRO A 406 -11.89 -15.23 34.20
N GLU A 407 -12.34 -14.67 35.31
CA GLU A 407 -13.17 -13.45 35.34
C GLU A 407 -12.42 -12.23 34.77
N VAL A 408 -11.16 -12.05 35.19
CA VAL A 408 -10.30 -10.96 34.69
C VAL A 408 -9.96 -11.16 33.21
N GLN A 409 -9.79 -12.41 32.76
CA GLN A 409 -9.62 -12.69 31.32
C GLN A 409 -10.84 -12.22 30.51
N ARG A 410 -12.08 -12.47 31.00
CA ARG A 410 -13.32 -12.03 30.34
C ARG A 410 -13.43 -10.52 30.29
N ASP A 411 -13.14 -9.84 31.41
CA ASP A 411 -13.18 -8.37 31.50
C ASP A 411 -12.19 -7.74 30.51
N ILE A 412 -10.97 -8.29 30.42
CA ILE A 412 -9.96 -7.85 29.45
C ILE A 412 -10.44 -8.05 28.01
N VAL A 413 -11.04 -9.20 27.70
CA VAL A 413 -11.56 -9.47 26.35
C VAL A 413 -12.68 -8.50 26.00
N GLU A 414 -13.66 -8.27 26.89
CA GLU A 414 -14.75 -7.33 26.65
C GLU A 414 -14.23 -5.90 26.40
N PHE A 415 -13.28 -5.46 27.24
CA PHE A 415 -12.63 -4.16 27.07
C PHE A 415 -11.92 -4.05 25.74
N LEU A 416 -11.09 -5.04 25.38
CA LEU A 416 -10.30 -5.04 24.15
C LEU A 416 -11.18 -5.15 22.92
N ASP A 417 -12.22 -5.99 22.92
CA ASP A 417 -13.18 -6.10 21.82
C ASP A 417 -13.79 -4.74 21.50
N LYS A 418 -14.25 -4.02 22.51
CA LYS A 418 -14.85 -2.70 22.34
C LYS A 418 -13.86 -1.65 21.86
N LYS A 419 -12.66 -1.60 22.45
CA LYS A 419 -11.64 -0.61 22.10
C LYS A 419 -11.03 -0.87 20.72
N CYS A 420 -10.70 -2.13 20.42
CA CYS A 420 -10.16 -2.50 19.12
C CYS A 420 -11.18 -2.26 18.00
N ALA A 421 -12.45 -2.63 18.19
CA ALA A 421 -13.49 -2.37 17.19
C ALA A 421 -13.65 -0.86 16.90
N THR A 422 -13.58 -0.01 17.93
CA THR A 422 -13.63 1.45 17.76
C THR A 422 -12.44 1.94 16.93
N LEU A 423 -11.22 1.49 17.25
CA LEU A 423 -10.02 1.90 16.54
C LEU A 423 -10.00 1.37 15.10
N ASP A 424 -10.46 0.14 14.86
CA ASP A 424 -10.57 -0.44 13.52
C ASP A 424 -11.59 0.32 12.66
N SER A 425 -12.70 0.77 13.25
CA SER A 425 -13.68 1.64 12.57
C SER A 425 -13.05 2.98 12.17
N LEU A 426 -12.31 3.63 13.08
CA LEU A 426 -11.62 4.89 12.78
C LEU A 426 -10.57 4.73 11.66
N VAL A 427 -9.84 3.62 11.65
CA VAL A 427 -8.89 3.30 10.57
C VAL A 427 -9.63 3.15 9.24
N ALA A 428 -10.72 2.37 9.21
CA ALA A 428 -11.52 2.16 8.01
C ALA A 428 -12.12 3.46 7.46
N GLU A 429 -12.61 4.35 8.34
CA GLU A 429 -13.11 5.67 7.96
C GLU A 429 -12.01 6.54 7.33
N LYS A 430 -10.80 6.51 7.88
CA LYS A 430 -9.66 7.25 7.32
C LYS A 430 -9.19 6.67 5.98
N GLU A 431 -9.19 5.34 5.84
CA GLU A 431 -8.87 4.68 4.56
C GLU A 431 -9.89 5.03 3.47
N SER A 432 -11.19 5.06 3.82
CA SER A 432 -12.25 5.52 2.91
C SER A 432 -12.07 6.98 2.53
N LEU A 433 -11.80 7.86 3.50
CA LEU A 433 -11.54 9.28 3.23
C LEU A 433 -10.37 9.49 2.26
N ILE A 434 -9.28 8.72 2.43
CA ILE A 434 -8.13 8.78 1.52
C ILE A 434 -8.55 8.40 0.10
N ALA A 435 -9.30 7.30 -0.06
CA ALA A 435 -9.76 6.85 -1.37
C ALA A 435 -10.68 7.90 -2.05
N ASP A 436 -11.59 8.49 -1.29
CA ASP A 436 -12.51 9.54 -1.78
C ASP A 436 -11.74 10.81 -2.20
N LEU A 437 -10.73 11.21 -1.42
CA LEU A 437 -9.90 12.37 -1.74
C LEU A 437 -9.01 12.14 -2.97
N GLU A 438 -8.46 10.95 -3.14
CA GLU A 438 -7.70 10.57 -4.34
C GLU A 438 -8.60 10.58 -5.59
N ALA A 439 -9.81 10.05 -5.49
CA ALA A 439 -10.80 10.08 -6.56
C ALA A 439 -11.24 11.51 -6.88
N TYR A 440 -11.52 12.32 -5.85
CA TYR A 440 -11.88 13.73 -6.01
C TYR A 440 -10.76 14.53 -6.68
N LYS A 441 -9.50 14.32 -6.27
CA LYS A 441 -8.34 14.97 -6.88
C LYS A 441 -8.26 14.69 -8.38
N LYS A 442 -8.44 13.43 -8.78
CA LYS A 442 -8.45 13.03 -10.20
C LYS A 442 -9.58 13.70 -10.98
N SER A 443 -10.80 13.71 -10.42
CA SER A 443 -11.96 14.37 -11.04
C SER A 443 -11.75 15.88 -11.15
N LEU A 444 -11.27 16.53 -10.09
CA LEU A 444 -11.00 17.96 -10.07
C LEU A 444 -9.99 18.36 -11.16
N ILE A 445 -8.86 17.65 -11.25
CA ILE A 445 -7.87 17.88 -12.29
C ILE A 445 -8.52 17.76 -13.67
N PHE A 446 -9.23 16.66 -13.93
CA PHE A 446 -9.88 16.39 -15.21
C PHE A 446 -10.88 17.52 -15.57
N GLU A 447 -11.79 17.87 -14.67
CA GLU A 447 -12.82 18.88 -14.92
C GLU A 447 -12.22 20.25 -15.25
N VAL A 448 -11.18 20.63 -14.50
CA VAL A 448 -10.55 21.95 -14.66
C VAL A 448 -9.70 22.02 -15.94
N VAL A 449 -8.85 21.01 -16.20
CA VAL A 449 -7.99 21.01 -17.40
C VAL A 449 -8.74 20.70 -18.69
N THR A 450 -9.99 20.25 -18.60
CA THR A 450 -10.85 20.05 -19.79
C THR A 450 -11.88 21.19 -19.98
N GLY A 451 -11.88 22.18 -19.09
CA GLY A 451 -12.79 23.31 -19.14
C GLY A 451 -14.23 22.96 -18.76
N LYS A 452 -14.47 21.78 -18.21
CA LYS A 452 -15.80 21.37 -17.68
C LYS A 452 -16.14 22.12 -16.39
N ARG A 453 -15.10 22.52 -15.64
CA ARG A 453 -15.23 23.34 -14.44
C ARG A 453 -14.44 24.63 -14.62
N ARG A 454 -15.12 25.77 -14.46
CA ARG A 454 -14.50 27.08 -14.54
C ARG A 454 -13.80 27.44 -13.24
N VAL A 455 -12.57 27.94 -13.36
CA VAL A 455 -11.80 28.52 -12.26
C VAL A 455 -11.47 29.96 -12.67
N VAL A 456 -12.14 30.94 -12.11
CA VAL A 456 -11.93 32.38 -12.33
C VAL A 456 -12.13 33.10 -11.01
#